data_2691faa401592302169c13234c33d3ed
#
_entry.id   2691faa401592302169c13234c33d3ed
#
_cell.length_a   1.000
_cell.length_b   1.000
_cell.length_c   1.000
_cell.angle_alpha   90.00
_cell.angle_beta   90.00
_cell.angle_gamma   90.00
#
_symmetry.space_group_name_H-M   'P 1'
#
loop_
_entity.id
_entity.type
_entity.pdbx_description
1 polymer ?
#
loop_
_entity_poly.entity_id
_entity_poly.type
_entity_poly.pdbx_seq_one_letter_code
_entity_poly.pdbx_strand_id
1 'polypeptide(L)'
;DLVFSRRIASSGTYAESCRITNAGNLKFPNAKGIDFSATSDGPSMGSELFADYEEGSWTPFVGTQSGTNYTLGTTYNCYTKIGNIVHAHFKYQFTAEGDGTITIFNLPFTADANVDLVGQGYVTSGSNRKSIQYTKYTTTLVLPRLDDGSSFINYWTSRGSWAPTNTFVMHITYKAA
;
A
#
# COMPACT_ATOMS: atom_id res chain seq x y z
N ASP A 1 14.57 10.64 -28.57
CA ASP A 1 13.44 11.28 -27.89
C ASP A 1 12.97 12.51 -28.68
N LEU A 2 11.68 12.71 -28.79
CA LEU A 2 11.07 13.96 -29.24
C LEU A 2 10.73 14.80 -27.99
N VAL A 3 11.36 15.97 -27.86
CA VAL A 3 11.23 16.81 -26.64
C VAL A 3 10.38 18.04 -26.96
N PHE A 4 9.36 18.27 -26.13
CA PHE A 4 8.55 19.47 -26.13
C PHE A 4 9.03 20.40 -25.01
N SER A 5 9.45 21.60 -25.37
CA SER A 5 9.99 22.58 -24.43
C SER A 5 9.20 23.87 -24.48
N ARG A 6 9.06 24.51 -23.34
CA ARG A 6 8.47 25.86 -23.22
C ARG A 6 9.56 26.87 -22.87
N ARG A 7 9.41 28.08 -23.36
CA ARG A 7 10.26 29.21 -22.95
C ARG A 7 9.88 29.63 -21.53
N ILE A 8 10.89 29.75 -20.67
CA ILE A 8 10.70 30.35 -19.35
C ILE A 8 10.67 31.85 -19.54
N ALA A 9 9.58 32.53 -19.10
CA ALA A 9 9.42 33.95 -19.22
C ALA A 9 10.64 34.69 -18.66
N SER A 10 11.13 35.70 -19.39
CA SER A 10 12.23 36.61 -19.07
C SER A 10 13.67 36.07 -19.11
N SER A 11 13.93 34.77 -18.96
CA SER A 11 15.32 34.26 -18.88
C SER A 11 15.94 33.88 -20.23
N GLY A 12 15.14 33.79 -21.31
CA GLY A 12 15.57 33.27 -22.58
C GLY A 12 15.90 31.77 -22.62
N THR A 13 15.77 31.07 -21.50
CA THR A 13 15.99 29.63 -21.37
C THR A 13 14.73 28.84 -21.69
N TYR A 14 14.92 27.57 -22.07
CA TYR A 14 13.85 26.62 -22.32
C TYR A 14 13.87 25.54 -21.27
N ALA A 15 12.68 25.13 -20.83
CA ALA A 15 12.49 23.98 -19.95
C ALA A 15 11.64 22.93 -20.65
N GLU A 16 11.98 21.68 -20.47
CA GLU A 16 11.20 20.57 -20.97
C GLU A 16 9.80 20.56 -20.32
N SER A 17 8.79 20.41 -21.16
CA SER A 17 7.39 20.21 -20.72
C SER A 17 7.05 18.73 -20.71
N CYS A 18 7.40 18.00 -21.76
CA CYS A 18 7.26 16.55 -21.86
C CYS A 18 8.14 16.04 -23.01
N ARG A 19 8.30 14.74 -23.10
CA ARG A 19 8.99 14.09 -24.25
C ARG A 19 8.31 12.78 -24.62
N ILE A 20 8.45 12.40 -25.88
CA ILE A 20 8.22 11.03 -26.33
C ILE A 20 9.59 10.34 -26.32
N THR A 21 9.73 9.29 -25.53
CA THR A 21 10.97 8.53 -25.40
C THR A 21 11.19 7.63 -26.63
N ASN A 22 12.40 7.12 -26.81
CA ASN A 22 12.69 6.13 -27.87
C ASN A 22 11.85 4.85 -27.74
N ALA A 23 11.40 4.52 -26.51
CA ALA A 23 10.49 3.40 -26.25
C ALA A 23 9.01 3.73 -26.55
N GLY A 24 8.71 4.93 -27.04
CA GLY A 24 7.35 5.37 -27.38
C GLY A 24 6.51 5.87 -26.20
N ASN A 25 7.09 6.02 -25.01
CA ASN A 25 6.37 6.50 -23.82
C ASN A 25 6.33 8.03 -23.77
N LEU A 26 5.18 8.60 -23.41
CA LEU A 26 5.07 10.01 -23.04
C LEU A 26 5.59 10.20 -21.60
N LYS A 27 6.66 10.98 -21.46
CA LYS A 27 7.31 11.24 -20.18
C LYS A 27 7.18 12.70 -19.77
N PHE A 28 6.77 12.95 -18.56
CA PHE A 28 6.75 14.27 -17.93
C PHE A 28 7.94 14.41 -16.97
N PRO A 29 8.52 15.63 -16.83
CA PRO A 29 9.46 15.92 -15.75
C PRO A 29 8.84 15.73 -14.36
N ASN A 30 9.72 15.64 -13.35
CA ASN A 30 9.25 15.51 -11.96
C ASN A 30 8.24 16.60 -11.57
N ALA A 31 7.21 16.22 -10.84
CA ALA A 31 6.09 17.07 -10.43
C ALA A 31 5.31 17.75 -11.58
N LYS A 32 5.36 17.16 -12.76
CA LYS A 32 4.53 17.53 -13.91
C LYS A 32 3.67 16.34 -14.32
N GLY A 33 2.52 16.61 -14.92
CA GLY A 33 1.57 15.59 -15.32
C GLY A 33 0.46 16.15 -16.19
N ILE A 34 -0.67 15.46 -16.22
CA ILE A 34 -1.87 15.90 -16.91
C ILE A 34 -2.70 16.75 -15.96
N ASP A 35 -3.02 17.94 -16.38
CA ASP A 35 -3.80 18.93 -15.62
C ASP A 35 -5.27 18.90 -16.10
N PHE A 36 -6.19 18.67 -15.17
CA PHE A 36 -7.63 18.62 -15.41
C PHE A 36 -8.37 19.86 -14.90
N SER A 37 -7.66 20.92 -14.50
CA SER A 37 -8.23 22.12 -13.88
C SER A 37 -9.22 22.91 -14.74
N ALA A 38 -9.44 22.51 -16.00
CA ALA A 38 -10.47 23.09 -16.87
C ALA A 38 -11.87 22.48 -16.65
N THR A 39 -12.00 21.48 -15.77
CA THR A 39 -13.29 20.85 -15.46
C THR A 39 -13.94 21.49 -14.22
N SER A 40 -15.22 21.18 -13.99
CA SER A 40 -15.91 21.68 -12.79
C SER A 40 -15.39 21.00 -11.54
N ASP A 41 -15.10 21.80 -10.52
CA ASP A 41 -14.48 21.37 -9.28
C ASP A 41 -15.49 20.86 -8.25
N GLY A 42 -15.06 19.91 -7.44
CA GLY A 42 -15.71 19.60 -6.18
C GLY A 42 -15.42 20.68 -5.12
N PRO A 43 -16.23 20.78 -4.06
CA PRO A 43 -15.96 21.70 -2.97
C PRO A 43 -14.61 21.38 -2.29
N SER A 44 -13.79 22.39 -2.08
CA SER A 44 -12.48 22.28 -1.40
C SER A 44 -11.47 21.39 -2.11
N MET A 45 -11.44 21.41 -3.43
CA MET A 45 -10.47 20.68 -4.22
C MET A 45 -9.04 21.17 -3.95
N GLY A 46 -8.11 20.23 -3.79
CA GLY A 46 -6.70 20.53 -3.50
C GLY A 46 -5.78 20.51 -4.73
N SER A 47 -6.06 19.68 -5.74
CA SER A 47 -5.27 19.56 -6.96
C SER A 47 -6.01 18.74 -8.02
N GLU A 48 -5.90 19.12 -9.28
CA GLU A 48 -6.35 18.35 -10.43
C GLU A 48 -5.19 17.86 -11.30
N LEU A 49 -3.98 17.96 -10.79
CA LEU A 49 -2.80 17.48 -11.48
C LEU A 49 -2.60 15.98 -11.24
N PHE A 50 -2.74 15.17 -12.29
CA PHE A 50 -2.35 13.77 -12.28
C PHE A 50 -0.84 13.68 -12.54
N ALA A 51 -0.06 13.75 -11.46
CA ALA A 51 1.40 13.84 -11.53
C ALA A 51 2.14 12.63 -10.93
N ASP A 52 1.44 11.76 -10.21
CA ASP A 52 2.05 10.67 -9.46
C ASP A 52 1.28 9.37 -9.69
N TYR A 53 1.91 8.48 -10.45
CA TYR A 53 1.46 7.11 -10.68
C TYR A 53 2.67 6.19 -10.51
N GLU A 54 2.52 5.19 -9.67
CA GLU A 54 3.57 4.24 -9.39
C GLU A 54 2.99 2.85 -9.16
N GLU A 55 3.60 1.86 -9.75
CA GLU A 55 3.36 0.43 -9.50
C GLU A 55 4.64 -0.23 -9.05
N GLY A 56 4.50 -1.19 -8.16
CA GLY A 56 5.67 -1.91 -7.69
C GLY A 56 5.32 -3.06 -6.76
N SER A 57 6.37 -3.58 -6.16
CA SER A 57 6.30 -4.56 -5.10
C SER A 57 7.10 -4.07 -3.90
N TRP A 58 6.77 -4.60 -2.72
CA TRP A 58 7.55 -4.36 -1.51
C TRP A 58 7.74 -5.68 -0.77
N THR A 59 8.63 -5.69 0.20
CA THR A 59 8.79 -6.86 1.08
C THR A 59 8.05 -6.57 2.38
N PRO A 60 6.90 -7.20 2.63
CA PRO A 60 6.21 -7.05 3.91
C PRO A 60 7.06 -7.65 5.01
N PHE A 61 7.24 -6.89 6.06
CA PHE A 61 7.79 -7.40 7.31
C PHE A 61 6.65 -8.01 8.12
N VAL A 62 6.88 -9.20 8.64
CA VAL A 62 5.95 -9.86 9.56
C VAL A 62 6.65 -10.00 10.88
N GLY A 63 6.25 -9.19 11.82
CA GLY A 63 6.83 -9.17 13.16
C GLY A 63 5.83 -9.57 14.22
N THR A 64 6.34 -9.97 15.36
CA THR A 64 5.57 -10.18 16.58
C THR A 64 5.89 -9.07 17.58
N GLN A 65 4.95 -8.72 18.43
CA GLN A 65 5.14 -7.65 19.40
C GLN A 65 6.18 -8.02 20.47
N SER A 66 6.41 -9.29 20.70
CA SER A 66 7.28 -9.78 21.77
C SER A 66 7.79 -11.21 21.57
N GLY A 67 8.05 -11.65 20.36
CA GLY A 67 8.46 -13.02 20.12
C GLY A 67 9.32 -13.22 18.87
N THR A 68 9.51 -14.44 18.46
CA THR A 68 10.27 -14.81 17.27
C THR A 68 9.50 -14.45 16.02
N ASN A 69 10.15 -13.80 15.08
CA ASN A 69 9.54 -13.45 13.80
C ASN A 69 9.17 -14.71 13.01
N TYR A 70 8.06 -14.62 12.29
CA TYR A 70 7.67 -15.69 11.38
C TYR A 70 8.57 -15.71 10.14
N THR A 71 8.87 -16.90 9.65
CA THR A 71 9.54 -17.05 8.37
C THR A 71 8.50 -17.07 7.25
N LEU A 72 8.69 -16.20 6.27
CA LEU A 72 7.83 -16.13 5.09
C LEU A 72 8.27 -17.14 4.04
N GLY A 73 7.31 -17.89 3.52
CA GLY A 73 7.47 -18.73 2.35
C GLY A 73 7.14 -18.00 1.06
N THR A 74 6.24 -18.56 0.24
CA THR A 74 5.81 -17.92 -1.00
C THR A 74 5.08 -16.62 -0.71
N THR A 75 5.59 -15.53 -1.29
CA THR A 75 4.99 -14.19 -1.18
C THR A 75 4.57 -13.68 -2.56
N TYR A 76 3.48 -12.95 -2.59
CA TYR A 76 3.04 -12.17 -3.74
C TYR A 76 2.60 -10.80 -3.25
N ASN A 77 3.31 -9.78 -3.67
CA ASN A 77 3.14 -8.42 -3.15
C ASN A 77 3.16 -7.45 -4.30
N CYS A 78 2.14 -6.64 -4.41
CA CYS A 78 2.10 -5.55 -5.37
C CYS A 78 1.35 -4.36 -4.79
N TYR A 79 1.68 -3.18 -5.28
CA TYR A 79 0.93 -1.97 -4.99
C TYR A 79 0.76 -1.13 -6.26
N THR A 80 -0.27 -0.31 -6.23
CA THR A 80 -0.48 0.79 -7.18
C THR A 80 -0.73 2.05 -6.37
N LYS A 81 0.00 3.11 -6.65
CA LYS A 81 -0.17 4.43 -6.05
C LYS A 81 -0.65 5.40 -7.12
N ILE A 82 -1.71 6.13 -6.84
CA ILE A 82 -2.27 7.17 -7.70
C ILE A 82 -2.44 8.43 -6.86
N GLY A 83 -1.64 9.44 -7.16
CA GLY A 83 -1.53 10.59 -6.28
C GLY A 83 -1.11 10.15 -4.88
N ASN A 84 -1.93 10.41 -3.88
CA ASN A 84 -1.68 9.97 -2.51
C ASN A 84 -2.50 8.73 -2.08
N ILE A 85 -3.24 8.10 -2.99
CA ILE A 85 -3.98 6.87 -2.69
C ILE A 85 -3.14 5.67 -3.08
N VAL A 86 -3.00 4.75 -2.14
CA VAL A 86 -2.28 3.49 -2.30
C VAL A 86 -3.25 2.33 -2.21
N HIS A 87 -3.24 1.49 -3.23
CA HIS A 87 -3.85 0.16 -3.21
C HIS A 87 -2.73 -0.87 -3.07
N ALA A 88 -2.72 -1.63 -2.00
CA ALA A 88 -1.72 -2.64 -1.75
C ALA A 88 -2.37 -4.01 -1.58
N HIS A 89 -1.72 -5.01 -2.16
CA HIS A 89 -2.12 -6.41 -2.06
C HIS A 89 -0.92 -7.24 -1.66
N PHE A 90 -1.11 -8.14 -0.71
CA PHE A 90 -0.13 -9.18 -0.47
C PHE A 90 -0.77 -10.51 -0.11
N LYS A 91 -0.04 -11.56 -0.46
CA LYS A 91 -0.30 -12.94 -0.06
C LYS A 91 1.01 -13.54 0.42
N TYR A 92 0.98 -14.19 1.55
CA TYR A 92 2.13 -14.96 2.02
C TYR A 92 1.69 -16.17 2.83
N GLN A 93 2.57 -17.14 2.89
CA GLN A 93 2.43 -18.36 3.64
C GLN A 93 3.53 -18.42 4.70
N PHE A 94 3.20 -18.82 5.89
CA PHE A 94 4.20 -19.11 6.90
C PHE A 94 4.90 -20.44 6.61
N THR A 95 6.21 -20.49 6.82
CA THR A 95 7.01 -21.71 6.73
C THR A 95 7.51 -22.19 8.08
N ALA A 96 7.48 -21.34 9.10
CA ALA A 96 7.81 -21.69 10.47
C ALA A 96 6.81 -21.06 11.43
N GLU A 97 6.61 -21.71 12.57
CA GLU A 97 5.82 -21.18 13.66
C GLU A 97 6.58 -20.05 14.34
N GLY A 98 5.85 -18.97 14.69
CA GLY A 98 6.33 -17.93 15.59
C GLY A 98 5.68 -18.07 16.94
N ASP A 99 6.33 -17.61 17.98
CA ASP A 99 5.84 -17.66 19.36
C ASP A 99 5.15 -16.36 19.81
N GLY A 100 5.01 -15.42 18.89
CA GLY A 100 4.48 -14.10 19.20
C GLY A 100 2.98 -13.96 19.06
N THR A 101 2.44 -13.10 19.90
CA THR A 101 1.01 -12.87 20.02
C THR A 101 0.43 -11.93 18.97
N ILE A 102 1.23 -11.17 18.25
CA ILE A 102 0.76 -10.18 17.27
C ILE A 102 1.64 -10.19 16.04
N THR A 103 1.02 -10.33 14.89
CA THR A 103 1.66 -10.18 13.61
C THR A 103 1.42 -8.76 13.08
N ILE A 104 2.49 -8.05 12.83
CA ILE A 104 2.47 -6.67 12.34
C ILE A 104 3.01 -6.67 10.93
N PHE A 105 2.33 -5.98 10.03
CA PHE A 105 2.76 -5.86 8.64
C PHE A 105 3.12 -4.42 8.34
N ASN A 106 4.24 -4.19 7.65
CA ASN A 106 4.57 -2.86 7.16
C ASN A 106 3.84 -2.55 5.85
N LEU A 107 3.55 -1.28 5.69
CA LEU A 107 2.99 -0.72 4.46
C LEU A 107 4.09 -0.37 3.46
N PRO A 108 3.80 -0.37 2.14
CA PRO A 108 4.76 0.10 1.13
C PRO A 108 5.09 1.59 1.25
N PHE A 109 4.16 2.40 1.73
CA PHE A 109 4.32 3.84 1.99
C PHE A 109 3.79 4.19 3.37
N THR A 110 4.35 5.25 3.97
CA THR A 110 3.84 5.80 5.22
C THR A 110 2.41 6.31 5.02
N ALA A 111 1.49 5.86 5.84
CA ALA A 111 0.11 6.33 5.81
C ALA A 111 -0.03 7.70 6.45
N ASP A 112 -0.99 8.50 5.98
CA ASP A 112 -1.36 9.77 6.61
C ASP A 112 -1.75 9.53 8.07
N ALA A 113 -1.20 10.34 8.99
CA ALA A 113 -1.44 10.20 10.42
C ALA A 113 -2.90 10.46 10.81
N ASN A 114 -3.59 11.32 10.06
CA ASN A 114 -4.94 11.80 10.36
C ASN A 114 -6.04 10.94 9.74
N VAL A 115 -5.69 9.98 8.88
CA VAL A 115 -6.65 9.13 8.18
C VAL A 115 -6.54 7.71 8.68
N ASP A 116 -7.67 7.13 9.07
CA ASP A 116 -7.72 5.72 9.39
C ASP A 116 -7.61 4.87 8.13
N LEU A 117 -7.02 3.70 8.33
CA LEU A 117 -6.80 2.72 7.30
C LEU A 117 -7.67 1.50 7.62
N VAL A 118 -8.42 1.06 6.64
CA VAL A 118 -9.19 -0.18 6.71
C VAL A 118 -8.81 -1.07 5.54
N GLY A 119 -8.41 -2.29 5.84
CA GLY A 119 -8.13 -3.32 4.86
C GLY A 119 -8.94 -4.57 5.17
N GLN A 120 -9.14 -5.40 4.16
CA GLN A 120 -9.83 -6.67 4.26
C GLN A 120 -8.99 -7.79 3.67
N GLY A 121 -9.19 -8.97 4.21
CA GLY A 121 -8.51 -10.14 3.72
C GLY A 121 -9.03 -11.41 4.37
N TYR A 122 -8.28 -12.46 4.24
CA TYR A 122 -8.59 -13.73 4.88
C TYR A 122 -7.33 -14.47 5.31
N VAL A 123 -7.50 -15.34 6.26
CA VAL A 123 -6.51 -16.37 6.61
C VAL A 123 -7.07 -17.75 6.31
N THR A 124 -6.24 -18.61 5.76
CA THR A 124 -6.57 -20.03 5.61
C THR A 124 -5.81 -20.85 6.65
N SER A 125 -6.50 -21.80 7.26
CA SER A 125 -5.91 -22.84 8.11
C SER A 125 -6.49 -24.18 7.65
N GLY A 126 -5.70 -24.96 6.91
CA GLY A 126 -6.21 -26.13 6.20
C GLY A 126 -7.30 -25.76 5.19
N SER A 127 -8.46 -26.40 5.28
CA SER A 127 -9.63 -26.13 4.42
C SER A 127 -10.49 -24.95 4.90
N ASN A 128 -10.20 -24.38 6.05
CA ASN A 128 -11.01 -23.31 6.65
C ASN A 128 -10.49 -21.92 6.22
N ARG A 129 -11.41 -21.03 5.88
CA ARG A 129 -11.14 -19.60 5.65
C ARG A 129 -11.81 -18.76 6.72
N LYS A 130 -11.10 -17.79 7.23
CA LYS A 130 -11.65 -16.78 8.13
C LYS A 130 -11.35 -15.40 7.58
N SER A 131 -12.37 -14.53 7.57
CA SER A 131 -12.21 -13.13 7.21
C SER A 131 -11.38 -12.41 8.26
N ILE A 132 -10.55 -11.49 7.81
CA ILE A 132 -9.73 -10.64 8.66
C ILE A 132 -9.92 -9.20 8.21
N GLN A 133 -10.03 -8.30 9.18
CA GLN A 133 -9.91 -6.86 8.96
C GLN A 133 -8.52 -6.41 9.37
N TYR A 134 -8.02 -5.39 8.69
CA TYR A 134 -6.75 -4.77 9.01
C TYR A 134 -6.98 -3.32 9.43
N THR A 135 -6.38 -2.93 10.54
CA THR A 135 -6.47 -1.57 11.07
C THR A 135 -5.09 -0.96 11.20
N LYS A 136 -5.01 0.34 11.13
CA LYS A 136 -3.76 1.08 11.34
C LYS A 136 -3.29 0.86 12.80
N TYR A 137 -2.05 0.44 12.94
CA TYR A 137 -1.36 0.38 14.24
C TYR A 137 -0.46 1.59 14.43
N THR A 138 0.32 1.89 13.39
CA THR A 138 1.10 3.12 13.26
C THR A 138 0.98 3.62 11.83
N THR A 139 1.61 4.73 11.48
CA THR A 139 1.63 5.23 10.10
C THR A 139 2.35 4.29 9.12
N THR A 140 3.10 3.33 9.60
CA THR A 140 3.86 2.36 8.78
C THR A 140 3.44 0.91 8.98
N LEU A 141 2.63 0.61 9.99
CA LEU A 141 2.29 -0.74 10.41
C LEU A 141 0.78 -0.94 10.51
N VAL A 142 0.32 -2.13 10.16
CA VAL A 142 -1.08 -2.56 10.28
C VAL A 142 -1.20 -3.82 11.13
N LEU A 143 -2.32 -3.94 11.82
CA LEU A 143 -2.68 -5.11 12.61
C LEU A 143 -3.86 -5.83 11.99
N PRO A 144 -3.79 -7.15 11.83
CA PRO A 144 -4.96 -7.95 11.49
C PRO A 144 -5.89 -8.11 12.70
N ARG A 145 -7.18 -8.04 12.46
CA ARG A 145 -8.24 -8.31 13.44
C ARG A 145 -9.24 -9.30 12.87
N LEU A 146 -9.64 -10.26 13.67
CA LEU A 146 -10.77 -11.12 13.36
C LEU A 146 -12.04 -10.51 13.93
N ASP A 147 -13.07 -10.52 13.12
CA ASP A 147 -14.42 -10.28 13.56
C ASP A 147 -15.09 -11.64 13.77
N ASP A 148 -15.40 -12.00 15.01
CA ASP A 148 -16.13 -13.22 15.38
C ASP A 148 -17.60 -12.93 15.75
N GLY A 149 -18.05 -11.69 15.48
CA GLY A 149 -19.43 -11.26 15.74
C GLY A 149 -19.71 -10.88 17.19
N SER A 150 -18.78 -11.05 18.12
CA SER A 150 -18.99 -10.74 19.55
C SER A 150 -18.08 -9.62 20.08
N SER A 151 -16.92 -9.46 19.53
CA SER A 151 -16.00 -8.33 19.76
C SER A 151 -14.83 -8.41 18.81
N PHE A 152 -14.19 -7.25 18.51
CA PHE A 152 -12.92 -7.23 17.79
C PHE A 152 -11.83 -7.87 18.64
N ILE A 153 -11.66 -9.16 18.52
CA ILE A 153 -10.60 -9.86 19.22
C ILE A 153 -9.30 -9.60 18.45
N ASN A 154 -8.28 -9.14 19.17
CA ASN A 154 -6.91 -9.34 18.70
C ASN A 154 -6.69 -10.85 18.65
N TYR A 155 -6.94 -11.46 17.49
CA TYR A 155 -6.94 -12.92 17.29
C TYR A 155 -5.64 -13.60 17.76
N TRP A 156 -4.64 -12.81 17.98
CA TRP A 156 -3.29 -13.22 18.28
C TRP A 156 -2.99 -13.44 19.76
N THR A 157 -3.85 -12.93 20.65
CA THR A 157 -3.64 -13.09 22.10
C THR A 157 -4.24 -14.36 22.69
N SER A 158 -5.15 -15.01 21.95
CA SER A 158 -5.95 -16.12 22.54
C SER A 158 -5.76 -17.47 21.87
N ARG A 159 -5.03 -17.56 20.76
CA ARG A 159 -4.74 -18.84 20.11
C ARG A 159 -3.28 -18.94 19.76
N GLY A 160 -2.60 -19.89 20.38
CA GLY A 160 -1.20 -20.23 20.17
C GLY A 160 -0.77 -20.27 18.70
N SER A 161 0.52 -20.43 18.48
CA SER A 161 1.25 -20.44 17.22
C SER A 161 0.45 -20.79 15.97
N TRP A 162 0.61 -19.98 14.93
CA TRP A 162 0.11 -20.30 13.59
C TRP A 162 0.93 -21.43 12.99
N ALA A 163 0.24 -22.48 12.57
CA ALA A 163 0.91 -23.59 11.93
C ALA A 163 1.58 -23.17 10.61
N PRO A 164 2.75 -23.74 10.29
CA PRO A 164 3.28 -23.72 8.94
C PRO A 164 2.18 -24.13 7.96
N THR A 165 2.02 -23.45 6.84
CA THR A 165 0.97 -23.62 5.83
C THR A 165 -0.21 -22.64 5.89
N ASN A 166 -0.36 -21.88 6.97
CA ASN A 166 -1.40 -20.84 6.98
C ASN A 166 -1.06 -19.75 5.96
N THR A 167 -2.03 -19.42 5.13
CA THR A 167 -1.89 -18.38 4.12
C THR A 167 -2.70 -17.16 4.53
N PHE A 168 -2.06 -16.01 4.47
CA PHE A 168 -2.67 -14.70 4.65
C PHE A 168 -2.80 -13.99 3.33
N VAL A 169 -3.95 -13.37 3.10
CA VAL A 169 -4.20 -12.49 1.96
C VAL A 169 -4.76 -11.20 2.48
N MET A 170 -4.22 -10.09 1.99
CA MET A 170 -4.65 -8.75 2.35
C MET A 170 -4.84 -7.89 1.11
N HIS A 171 -5.92 -7.14 1.13
CA HIS A 171 -6.13 -5.97 0.27
C HIS A 171 -6.34 -4.76 1.16
N ILE A 172 -5.63 -3.69 0.88
CA ILE A 172 -5.68 -2.49 1.68
C ILE A 172 -5.64 -1.26 0.76
N THR A 173 -6.48 -0.29 1.08
CA THR A 173 -6.47 1.02 0.43
C THR A 173 -6.31 2.07 1.50
N TYR A 174 -5.39 2.99 1.30
CA TYR A 174 -5.13 4.05 2.26
C TYR A 174 -4.55 5.30 1.58
N LYS A 175 -4.61 6.41 2.30
CA LYS A 175 -3.95 7.65 1.92
C LYS A 175 -2.52 7.65 2.45
N ALA A 176 -1.54 7.83 1.58
CA ALA A 176 -0.15 8.06 1.95
C ALA A 176 0.05 9.49 2.47
N ALA A 177 1.07 9.67 3.30
CA ALA A 177 1.46 10.95 3.87
C ALA A 177 1.99 11.92 2.82
#